data_778cf6f7d756b27e28e426db864010c7
#
_entry.id   778cf6f7d756b27e28e426db864010c7
#
_cell.length_a   1.000
_cell.length_b   1.000
_cell.length_c   1.000
_cell.angle_alpha   90.00
_cell.angle_beta   90.00
_cell.angle_gamma   90.00
#
_symmetry.space_group_name_H-M   'P 1'
#
loop_
_entity.id
_entity.type
_entity.pdbx_description
1 polymer ?
#
loop_
_entity_poly.entity_id
_entity_poly.type
_entity_poly.pdbx_seq_one_letter_code
_entity_poly.pdbx_strand_id
1 'polypeptide(L)'
;MRCPALRFIHLPKMMRFSSVERNSAMKELDKTDLKILKILQQNARTPMTELAEKVGLSTTPVTERVRRLERDNFITGYHARLNPHQLGQSLLVFVELKLRSKSGNIFEDFRREIMRIPQILECHLVSGEYDYLIKVRLPNMAAYRDMLGNILLHLPAAAESRSYVVMEEVKETAVLDLE
;
A
#
# COMPACT_ATOMS: atom_id res chain seq x y z
N MET A 1 -34.63 4.02 -16.87
CA MET A 1 -33.40 4.81 -17.11
C MET A 1 -32.25 3.83 -17.22
N ARG A 2 -31.67 3.68 -18.45
CA ARG A 2 -30.59 2.72 -18.72
C ARG A 2 -29.25 3.38 -18.38
N CYS A 3 -28.44 2.74 -17.57
CA CYS A 3 -27.05 3.14 -17.27
C CYS A 3 -26.22 3.10 -18.56
N PRO A 4 -25.42 4.13 -18.89
CA PRO A 4 -24.54 4.07 -20.05
C PRO A 4 -23.37 3.11 -19.78
N ALA A 5 -23.12 2.25 -20.76
CA ALA A 5 -22.04 1.26 -20.76
C ALA A 5 -20.67 1.90 -20.52
N LEU A 6 -19.92 1.35 -19.58
CA LEU A 6 -18.49 1.60 -19.40
C LEU A 6 -17.76 1.28 -20.71
N ARG A 7 -17.31 2.32 -21.41
CA ARG A 7 -16.36 2.18 -22.52
C ARG A 7 -15.03 1.72 -21.93
N PHE A 8 -14.62 0.51 -22.25
CA PHE A 8 -13.25 0.03 -22.02
C PHE A 8 -12.28 0.99 -22.74
N ILE A 9 -11.55 1.77 -21.94
CA ILE A 9 -10.47 2.62 -22.44
C ILE A 9 -9.35 1.67 -22.86
N HIS A 10 -8.98 1.76 -24.14
CA HIS A 10 -7.87 1.02 -24.73
C HIS A 10 -6.56 1.44 -24.04
N LEU A 11 -6.05 0.62 -23.12
CA LEU A 11 -4.76 0.82 -22.44
C LEU A 11 -3.64 0.70 -23.48
N PRO A 12 -2.75 1.69 -23.60
CA PRO A 12 -1.63 1.59 -24.53
C PRO A 12 -0.72 0.41 -24.16
N LYS A 13 -0.20 -0.25 -25.17
CA LYS A 13 0.60 -1.50 -25.17
C LYS A 13 1.89 -1.47 -24.31
N MET A 14 2.19 -0.36 -23.63
CA MET A 14 3.40 -0.12 -22.82
C MET A 14 3.21 -0.30 -21.31
N MET A 15 2.00 -0.58 -20.81
CA MET A 15 1.83 -1.05 -19.44
C MET A 15 2.08 -2.57 -19.35
N ARG A 16 3.29 -3.00 -19.68
CA ARG A 16 3.79 -4.24 -19.09
C ARG A 16 4.06 -3.90 -17.64
N PHE A 17 3.11 -4.20 -16.76
CA PHE A 17 3.44 -4.50 -15.38
C PHE A 17 4.65 -5.41 -15.44
N SER A 18 5.78 -4.98 -14.87
CA SER A 18 6.90 -5.89 -14.71
C SER A 18 6.28 -7.14 -14.13
N SER A 19 6.35 -8.21 -14.89
CA SER A 19 5.90 -9.52 -14.46
C SER A 19 6.64 -9.81 -13.15
N VAL A 20 6.00 -9.53 -12.02
CA VAL A 20 6.13 -10.42 -10.89
C VAL A 20 5.77 -11.75 -11.52
N GLU A 21 6.78 -12.57 -11.74
CA GLU A 21 6.70 -13.83 -12.45
C GLU A 21 5.49 -14.59 -11.93
N ARG A 22 4.42 -14.64 -12.74
CA ARG A 22 3.34 -15.59 -12.58
C ARG A 22 3.91 -16.95 -12.96
N ASN A 23 4.83 -17.44 -12.13
CA ASN A 23 5.31 -18.82 -12.22
C ASN A 23 5.65 -19.35 -10.81
N SER A 24 4.66 -19.27 -9.93
CA SER A 24 4.49 -20.22 -8.86
C SER A 24 3.02 -20.62 -8.95
N ALA A 25 2.72 -21.88 -9.15
CA ALA A 25 1.40 -22.41 -8.88
C ALA A 25 0.96 -21.76 -7.56
N MET A 26 -0.14 -20.99 -7.57
CA MET A 26 -0.63 -20.34 -6.35
C MET A 26 -0.74 -21.45 -5.32
N LYS A 27 0.18 -21.49 -4.36
CA LYS A 27 0.12 -22.46 -3.27
C LYS A 27 -1.20 -22.20 -2.58
N GLU A 28 -2.14 -23.14 -2.71
CA GLU A 28 -3.46 -23.00 -2.13
C GLU A 28 -3.32 -22.92 -0.61
N LEU A 29 -3.90 -21.87 -0.05
CA LEU A 29 -4.04 -21.72 1.40
C LEU A 29 -5.17 -22.64 1.85
N ASP A 30 -4.89 -23.49 2.84
CA ASP A 30 -5.95 -24.26 3.48
C ASP A 30 -6.69 -23.42 4.55
N LYS A 31 -7.80 -23.94 5.05
CA LYS A 31 -8.61 -23.25 6.07
C LYS A 31 -7.83 -22.91 7.34
N THR A 32 -6.83 -23.72 7.69
CA THR A 32 -5.98 -23.48 8.84
C THR A 32 -4.99 -22.33 8.58
N ASP A 33 -4.43 -22.25 7.38
CA ASP A 33 -3.57 -21.13 6.98
C ASP A 33 -4.34 -19.80 6.99
N LEU A 34 -5.56 -19.78 6.45
CA LEU A 34 -6.42 -18.59 6.52
C LEU A 34 -6.73 -18.20 7.97
N LYS A 35 -6.99 -19.18 8.85
CA LYS A 35 -7.24 -18.91 10.26
C LYS A 35 -6.00 -18.36 10.97
N ILE A 36 -4.80 -18.86 10.66
CA ILE A 36 -3.52 -18.33 11.14
C ILE A 36 -3.36 -16.87 10.70
N LEU A 37 -3.55 -16.58 9.41
CA LEU A 37 -3.45 -15.23 8.86
C LEU A 37 -4.47 -14.28 9.50
N LYS A 38 -5.73 -14.71 9.68
CA LYS A 38 -6.76 -13.91 10.37
C LYS A 38 -6.36 -13.51 11.81
N ILE A 39 -5.74 -14.43 12.55
CA ILE A 39 -5.29 -14.17 13.91
C ILE A 39 -4.08 -13.22 13.91
N LEU A 40 -3.07 -13.51 13.10
CA LEU A 40 -1.82 -12.75 13.08
C LEU A 40 -1.99 -11.32 12.56
N GLN A 41 -2.89 -11.07 11.60
CA GLN A 41 -3.15 -9.71 11.15
C GLN A 41 -3.89 -8.85 12.20
N GLN A 42 -4.62 -9.48 13.13
CA GLN A 42 -5.26 -8.78 14.24
C GLN A 42 -4.28 -8.56 15.40
N ASN A 43 -3.47 -9.57 15.72
CA ASN A 43 -2.45 -9.51 16.77
C ASN A 43 -1.19 -10.28 16.35
N ALA A 44 -0.24 -9.57 15.76
CA ALA A 44 1.06 -10.10 15.36
C ALA A 44 1.92 -10.63 16.53
N ARG A 45 1.57 -10.31 17.79
CA ARG A 45 2.27 -10.76 18.98
C ARG A 45 1.68 -12.02 19.60
N THR A 46 0.69 -12.65 18.97
CA THR A 46 0.10 -13.91 19.46
C THR A 46 1.20 -14.98 19.59
N PRO A 47 1.43 -15.54 20.79
CA PRO A 47 2.41 -16.61 21.00
C PRO A 47 2.06 -17.85 20.16
N MET A 48 3.08 -18.60 19.71
CA MET A 48 2.86 -19.80 18.89
C MET A 48 2.03 -20.88 19.63
N THR A 49 2.14 -20.97 20.94
CA THR A 49 1.30 -21.86 21.78
C THR A 49 -0.18 -21.47 21.69
N GLU A 50 -0.48 -20.20 21.87
CA GLU A 50 -1.85 -19.66 21.81
C GLU A 50 -2.41 -19.77 20.38
N LEU A 51 -1.57 -19.50 19.37
CA LEU A 51 -1.95 -19.65 17.96
C LEU A 51 -2.31 -21.11 17.66
N ALA A 52 -1.53 -22.06 18.18
CA ALA A 52 -1.74 -23.49 18.02
C ALA A 52 -3.10 -23.92 18.63
N GLU A 53 -3.41 -23.51 19.85
CA GLU A 53 -4.70 -23.74 20.50
C GLU A 53 -5.85 -23.19 19.67
N LYS A 54 -5.76 -21.94 19.21
CA LYS A 54 -6.80 -21.28 18.42
C LYS A 54 -7.08 -21.98 17.09
N VAL A 55 -6.07 -22.60 16.46
CA VAL A 55 -6.26 -23.33 15.19
C VAL A 55 -6.48 -24.81 15.35
N GLY A 56 -6.40 -25.35 16.59
CA GLY A 56 -6.65 -26.76 16.90
C GLY A 56 -5.50 -27.69 16.48
N LEU A 57 -4.26 -27.23 16.57
CA LEU A 57 -3.06 -28.01 16.24
C LEU A 57 -2.02 -27.93 17.38
N SER A 58 -0.99 -28.76 17.33
CA SER A 58 0.18 -28.60 18.19
C SER A 58 1.10 -27.47 17.68
N THR A 59 2.01 -27.00 18.54
CA THR A 59 2.87 -25.84 18.27
C THR A 59 3.82 -26.05 17.08
N THR A 60 4.37 -27.27 16.92
CA THR A 60 5.34 -27.57 15.85
C THR A 60 4.74 -27.36 14.45
N PRO A 61 3.61 -28.00 14.07
CA PRO A 61 3.03 -27.80 12.74
C PRO A 61 2.54 -26.38 12.51
N VAL A 62 2.12 -25.64 13.55
CA VAL A 62 1.74 -24.23 13.39
C VAL A 62 2.96 -23.37 13.10
N THR A 63 4.08 -23.61 13.81
CA THR A 63 5.33 -22.90 13.54
C THR A 63 5.83 -23.15 12.10
N GLU A 64 5.75 -24.38 11.62
CA GLU A 64 6.12 -24.69 10.23
C GLU A 64 5.21 -24.00 9.21
N ARG A 65 3.90 -23.92 9.49
CA ARG A 65 2.95 -23.19 8.62
C ARG A 65 3.26 -21.69 8.59
N VAL A 66 3.50 -21.06 9.74
CA VAL A 66 3.87 -19.64 9.81
C VAL A 66 5.14 -19.37 9.01
N ARG A 67 6.20 -20.16 9.22
CA ARG A 67 7.45 -20.05 8.44
C ARG A 67 7.23 -20.21 6.93
N ARG A 68 6.33 -21.10 6.53
CA ARG A 68 5.96 -21.27 5.13
C ARG A 68 5.25 -20.03 4.59
N LEU A 69 4.27 -19.49 5.35
CA LEU A 69 3.52 -18.28 4.96
C LEU A 69 4.43 -17.06 4.82
N GLU A 70 5.46 -16.94 5.67
CA GLU A 70 6.50 -15.91 5.57
C GLU A 70 7.38 -16.12 4.33
N ARG A 71 7.92 -17.33 4.15
CA ARG A 71 8.79 -17.68 3.00
C ARG A 71 8.08 -17.49 1.67
N ASP A 72 6.79 -17.83 1.62
CA ASP A 72 5.97 -17.74 0.42
C ASP A 72 5.35 -16.33 0.22
N ASN A 73 5.74 -15.35 1.04
CA ASN A 73 5.30 -13.94 1.01
C ASN A 73 3.79 -13.71 1.22
N PHE A 74 3.07 -14.62 1.87
CA PHE A 74 1.73 -14.35 2.39
C PHE A 74 1.79 -13.41 3.59
N ILE A 75 2.84 -13.54 4.41
CA ILE A 75 3.18 -12.58 5.47
C ILE A 75 4.42 -11.82 5.00
N THR A 76 4.27 -10.53 4.74
CA THR A 76 5.34 -9.66 4.24
C THR A 76 6.13 -8.98 5.36
N GLY A 77 5.65 -9.07 6.60
CA GLY A 77 6.31 -8.50 7.76
C GLY A 77 5.35 -8.27 8.93
N TYR A 78 5.92 -7.87 10.05
CA TYR A 78 5.21 -7.55 11.29
C TYR A 78 5.55 -6.12 11.70
N HIS A 79 4.55 -5.25 11.78
CA HIS A 79 4.76 -3.84 12.06
C HIS A 79 3.90 -3.37 13.23
N ALA A 80 4.48 -2.56 14.12
CA ALA A 80 3.70 -1.86 15.13
C ALA A 80 2.86 -0.76 14.45
N ARG A 81 1.57 -0.70 14.78
CA ARG A 81 0.73 0.43 14.40
C ARG A 81 0.97 1.57 15.41
N LEU A 82 1.46 2.68 14.92
CA LEU A 82 1.74 3.86 15.75
C LEU A 82 0.58 4.85 15.68
N ASN A 83 0.37 5.61 16.76
CA ASN A 83 -0.57 6.72 16.76
C ASN A 83 0.12 7.99 16.23
N PRO A 84 -0.19 8.44 15.02
CA PRO A 84 0.50 9.57 14.41
C PRO A 84 0.24 10.89 15.14
N HIS A 85 -0.94 11.05 15.75
CA HIS A 85 -1.27 12.26 16.50
C HIS A 85 -0.39 12.40 17.75
N GLN A 86 -0.15 11.28 18.46
CA GLN A 86 0.75 11.27 19.61
C GLN A 86 2.21 11.53 19.25
N LEU A 87 2.58 11.26 17.99
CA LEU A 87 3.92 11.48 17.45
C LEU A 87 4.06 12.84 16.73
N GLY A 88 3.05 13.71 16.84
CA GLY A 88 3.07 15.02 16.21
C GLY A 88 2.96 14.99 14.68
N GLN A 89 2.48 13.88 14.10
CA GLN A 89 2.28 13.70 12.66
C GLN A 89 0.78 13.71 12.32
N SER A 90 0.09 14.78 12.71
CA SER A 90 -1.38 14.81 12.70
C SER A 90 -2.00 15.16 11.34
N LEU A 91 -1.24 15.78 10.44
CA LEU A 91 -1.76 16.19 9.14
C LEU A 91 -1.67 15.04 8.12
N LEU A 92 -2.80 14.59 7.62
CA LEU A 92 -2.90 13.65 6.52
C LEU A 92 -3.34 14.39 5.25
N VAL A 93 -2.61 14.18 4.15
CA VAL A 93 -2.91 14.77 2.85
C VAL A 93 -2.84 13.71 1.77
N PHE A 94 -3.84 13.67 0.88
CA PHE A 94 -3.74 12.96 -0.39
C PHE A 94 -3.39 13.94 -1.50
N VAL A 95 -2.45 13.54 -2.36
CA VAL A 95 -2.00 14.35 -3.48
C VAL A 95 -2.18 13.56 -4.77
N GLU A 96 -2.97 14.09 -5.68
CA GLU A 96 -2.98 13.65 -7.07
C GLU A 96 -1.87 14.38 -7.83
N LEU A 97 -1.11 13.65 -8.61
CA LEU A 97 0.00 14.19 -9.38
C LEU A 97 -0.09 13.70 -10.83
N LYS A 98 0.08 14.65 -11.76
CA LYS A 98 0.10 14.39 -13.20
C LYS A 98 1.49 14.61 -13.75
N LEU A 99 1.93 13.74 -14.64
CA LEU A 99 3.20 13.86 -15.34
C LEU A 99 3.04 14.60 -16.68
N ARG A 100 4.02 15.42 -17.04
CA ARG A 100 4.07 16.14 -18.33
C ARG A 100 4.21 15.21 -19.53
N SER A 101 4.89 14.09 -19.34
CA SER A 101 5.18 13.12 -20.38
C SER A 101 5.09 11.71 -19.79
N LYS A 102 4.68 10.77 -20.63
CA LYS A 102 4.56 9.34 -20.29
C LYS A 102 5.54 8.49 -21.13
N SER A 103 6.59 9.12 -21.67
CA SER A 103 7.55 8.48 -22.57
C SER A 103 8.91 8.26 -21.89
N GLY A 104 9.65 7.25 -22.34
CA GLY A 104 10.98 6.93 -21.84
C GLY A 104 10.98 6.35 -20.41
N ASN A 105 12.01 6.64 -19.65
CA ASN A 105 12.22 6.10 -18.30
C ASN A 105 11.57 6.94 -17.18
N ILE A 106 10.66 7.86 -17.54
CA ILE A 106 10.09 8.83 -16.59
C ILE A 106 9.42 8.14 -15.39
N PHE A 107 8.70 7.05 -15.62
CA PHE A 107 8.07 6.30 -14.53
C PHE A 107 9.07 5.67 -13.58
N GLU A 108 10.21 5.17 -14.10
CA GLU A 108 11.27 4.59 -13.28
C GLU A 108 12.05 5.68 -12.51
N ASP A 109 12.32 6.81 -13.16
CA ASP A 109 12.97 7.95 -12.52
C ASP A 109 12.08 8.53 -11.41
N PHE A 110 10.78 8.69 -11.68
CA PHE A 110 9.81 9.12 -10.68
C PHE A 110 9.74 8.14 -9.50
N ARG A 111 9.65 6.82 -9.76
CA ARG A 111 9.62 5.78 -8.73
C ARG A 111 10.87 5.85 -7.85
N ARG A 112 12.04 6.00 -8.44
CA ARG A 112 13.30 6.08 -7.70
C ARG A 112 13.33 7.29 -6.76
N GLU A 113 12.87 8.45 -7.20
CA GLU A 113 12.86 9.64 -6.38
C GLU A 113 11.77 9.60 -5.29
N ILE A 114 10.58 9.14 -5.60
CA ILE A 114 9.48 9.04 -4.63
C ILE A 114 9.83 8.13 -3.44
N MET A 115 10.55 7.04 -3.69
CA MET A 115 10.99 6.09 -2.65
C MET A 115 12.00 6.68 -1.66
N ARG A 116 12.60 7.83 -1.96
CA ARG A 116 13.56 8.53 -1.08
C ARG A 116 12.89 9.51 -0.13
N ILE A 117 11.60 9.74 -0.28
CA ILE A 117 10.86 10.74 0.48
C ILE A 117 10.13 10.06 1.65
N PRO A 118 10.65 10.14 2.88
CA PRO A 118 10.12 9.37 4.01
C PRO A 118 8.72 9.83 4.47
N GLN A 119 8.31 11.05 4.12
CA GLN A 119 6.99 11.59 4.45
C GLN A 119 5.88 11.00 3.57
N ILE A 120 6.24 10.36 2.46
CA ILE A 120 5.31 9.66 1.58
C ILE A 120 5.10 8.25 2.11
N LEU A 121 3.89 7.97 2.55
CA LEU A 121 3.53 6.66 3.10
C LEU A 121 3.09 5.69 2.01
N GLU A 122 2.40 6.19 0.99
CA GLU A 122 1.87 5.40 -0.11
C GLU A 122 1.97 6.20 -1.41
N CYS A 123 2.24 5.51 -2.52
CA CYS A 123 2.24 6.09 -3.85
C CYS A 123 1.72 5.04 -4.84
N HIS A 124 0.59 5.33 -5.48
CA HIS A 124 -0.10 4.43 -6.38
C HIS A 124 -0.17 5.04 -7.78
N LEU A 125 0.24 4.29 -8.81
CA LEU A 125 -0.09 4.63 -10.19
C LEU A 125 -1.57 4.30 -10.41
N VAL A 126 -2.34 5.27 -10.82
CA VAL A 126 -3.80 5.16 -10.95
C VAL A 126 -4.26 5.39 -12.39
N SER A 127 -5.42 4.86 -12.74
CA SER A 127 -6.09 5.16 -13.99
C SER A 127 -6.99 6.39 -13.78
N GLY A 128 -6.95 7.35 -14.70
CA GLY A 128 -7.79 8.55 -14.63
C GLY A 128 -7.13 9.79 -15.19
N GLU A 129 -7.55 10.94 -14.70
CA GLU A 129 -7.02 12.24 -15.11
C GLU A 129 -5.59 12.46 -14.61
N TYR A 130 -5.29 12.01 -13.39
CA TYR A 130 -3.98 12.05 -12.76
C TYR A 130 -3.27 10.71 -12.87
N ASP A 131 -1.94 10.72 -12.81
CA ASP A 131 -1.12 9.52 -12.96
C ASP A 131 -0.82 8.85 -11.62
N TYR A 132 -0.64 9.64 -10.55
CA TYR A 132 -0.32 9.13 -9.22
C TYR A 132 -1.25 9.68 -8.15
N LEU A 133 -1.60 8.81 -7.21
CA LEU A 133 -2.21 9.14 -5.93
C LEU A 133 -1.19 8.86 -4.83
N ILE A 134 -0.88 9.89 -4.04
CA ILE A 134 0.16 9.88 -3.03
C ILE A 134 -0.47 10.15 -1.66
N LYS A 135 -0.14 9.36 -0.64
CA LYS A 135 -0.53 9.59 0.75
C LYS A 135 0.65 10.15 1.53
N VAL A 136 0.47 11.30 2.14
CA VAL A 136 1.50 12.03 2.87
C VAL A 136 1.03 12.26 4.30
N ARG A 137 1.93 12.10 5.27
CA ARG A 137 1.64 12.44 6.66
C ARG A 137 2.74 13.35 7.21
N LEU A 138 2.32 14.45 7.84
CA LEU A 138 3.18 15.55 8.24
C LEU A 138 2.71 16.18 9.57
N PRO A 139 3.56 16.95 10.26
CA PRO A 139 3.16 17.62 11.48
C PRO A 139 2.04 18.66 11.29
N ASN A 140 2.11 19.48 10.25
CA ASN A 140 1.20 20.62 10.07
C ASN A 140 1.23 21.14 8.62
N MET A 141 0.38 22.13 8.33
CA MET A 141 0.28 22.76 7.01
C MET A 141 1.53 23.51 6.57
N ALA A 142 2.35 24.03 7.48
CA ALA A 142 3.61 24.67 7.12
C ALA A 142 4.59 23.63 6.53
N ALA A 143 4.75 22.49 7.21
CA ALA A 143 5.57 21.38 6.70
C ALA A 143 5.03 20.84 5.35
N TYR A 144 3.70 20.80 5.16
CA TYR A 144 3.12 20.41 3.88
C TYR A 144 3.45 21.38 2.77
N ARG A 145 3.34 22.68 3.01
CA ARG A 145 3.66 23.72 2.03
C ARG A 145 5.14 23.65 1.62
N ASP A 146 6.03 23.44 2.57
CA ASP A 146 7.47 23.28 2.31
C ASP A 146 7.74 22.01 1.49
N MET A 147 7.08 20.90 1.83
CA MET A 147 7.18 19.66 1.05
C MET A 147 6.65 19.82 -0.37
N LEU A 148 5.51 20.47 -0.56
CA LEU A 148 4.93 20.72 -1.88
C LEU A 148 5.91 21.53 -2.74
N GLY A 149 6.39 22.66 -2.21
CA GLY A 149 7.27 23.56 -2.94
C GLY A 149 8.67 23.00 -3.24
N ASN A 150 9.26 22.30 -2.28
CA ASN A 150 10.66 21.87 -2.37
C ASN A 150 10.84 20.42 -2.84
N ILE A 151 9.82 19.59 -2.76
CA ILE A 151 9.94 18.16 -3.07
C ILE A 151 9.00 17.77 -4.21
N LEU A 152 7.69 17.88 -4.03
CA LEU A 152 6.71 17.34 -4.97
C LEU A 152 6.78 18.01 -6.35
N LEU A 153 6.97 19.32 -6.40
CA LEU A 153 7.09 20.05 -7.67
C LEU A 153 8.43 19.84 -8.37
N HIS A 154 9.42 19.27 -7.68
CA HIS A 154 10.74 18.94 -8.25
C HIS A 154 10.86 17.46 -8.64
N LEU A 155 9.82 16.66 -8.42
CA LEU A 155 9.81 15.28 -8.91
C LEU A 155 9.91 15.23 -10.43
N PRO A 156 10.59 14.21 -10.99
CA PRO A 156 10.76 14.05 -12.43
C PRO A 156 9.44 14.13 -13.17
N ALA A 157 9.37 15.04 -14.16
CA ALA A 157 8.19 15.27 -15.00
C ALA A 157 6.91 15.68 -14.27
N ALA A 158 6.93 16.07 -13.00
CA ALA A 158 5.75 16.61 -12.33
C ALA A 158 5.21 17.83 -13.11
N ALA A 159 3.91 17.84 -13.40
CA ALA A 159 3.26 18.92 -14.18
C ALA A 159 2.21 19.65 -13.35
N GLU A 160 1.28 18.89 -12.81
CA GLU A 160 0.13 19.38 -12.06
C GLU A 160 -0.03 18.55 -10.79
N SER A 161 -0.46 19.18 -9.72
CA SER A 161 -0.83 18.48 -8.49
C SER A 161 -2.12 19.05 -7.93
N ARG A 162 -2.94 18.18 -7.33
CA ARG A 162 -4.12 18.54 -6.56
C ARG A 162 -4.03 17.90 -5.19
N SER A 163 -4.26 18.69 -4.15
CA SER A 163 -4.09 18.25 -2.77
C SER A 163 -5.43 18.22 -2.04
N TYR A 164 -5.64 17.16 -1.27
CA TYR A 164 -6.81 16.95 -0.43
C TYR A 164 -6.35 16.79 1.01
N VAL A 165 -6.59 17.82 1.81
CA VAL A 165 -6.35 17.75 3.26
C VAL A 165 -7.49 16.96 3.88
N VAL A 166 -7.13 15.89 4.61
CA VAL A 166 -8.11 15.06 5.29
C VAL A 166 -8.67 15.81 6.51
N MET A 167 -9.98 16.01 6.53
CA MET A 167 -10.67 16.65 7.64
C MET A 167 -10.93 15.69 8.78
N GLU A 168 -11.20 14.41 8.47
CA GLU A 168 -11.47 13.37 9.43
C GLU A 168 -11.05 12.01 8.86
N GLU A 169 -10.37 11.19 9.65
CA GLU A 169 -10.00 9.81 9.33
C GLU A 169 -11.09 8.86 9.84
N VAL A 170 -12.13 8.65 9.06
CA VAL A 170 -13.31 7.83 9.45
C VAL A 170 -12.92 6.37 9.65
N LYS A 171 -12.04 5.82 8.81
CA LYS A 171 -11.54 4.45 8.90
C LYS A 171 -10.15 4.34 8.29
N GLU A 172 -9.22 3.78 9.05
CA GLU A 172 -7.90 3.38 8.56
C GLU A 172 -7.58 1.99 9.10
N THR A 173 -7.41 1.02 8.22
CA THR A 173 -7.03 -0.35 8.59
C THR A 173 -6.24 -1.00 7.46
N ALA A 174 -5.25 -1.83 7.84
CA ALA A 174 -4.54 -2.72 6.92
C ALA A 174 -5.04 -4.18 7.03
N VAL A 175 -6.08 -4.43 7.84
CA VAL A 175 -6.64 -5.78 8.03
C VAL A 175 -7.49 -6.14 6.81
N LEU A 176 -7.07 -7.16 6.10
CA LEU A 176 -7.79 -7.73 4.95
C LEU A 176 -8.94 -8.63 5.45
N ASP A 177 -10.07 -8.59 4.77
CA ASP A 177 -11.12 -9.57 4.95
C ASP A 177 -10.73 -10.85 4.20
N LEU A 178 -10.48 -11.89 4.97
CA LEU A 178 -10.09 -13.21 4.48
C LEU A 178 -11.26 -14.15 4.71
N GLU A 179 -12.14 -14.30 3.75
CA GLU A 179 -13.24 -15.27 3.80
C GLU A 179 -12.77 -16.73 3.70
#